data_4a216f459627008ddf7a435a40ae672b
#
_entry.id   4a216f459627008ddf7a435a40ae672b
#
_cell.length_a   1.000
_cell.length_b   1.000
_cell.length_c   1.000
_cell.angle_alpha   90.00
_cell.angle_beta   90.00
_cell.angle_gamma   90.00
#
_symmetry.space_group_name_H-M   'P 1'
#
loop_
_entity.id
_entity.type
_entity.pdbx_description
1 polymer ?
#
loop_
_entity_poly.entity_id
_entity_poly.type
_entity_poly.pdbx_seq_one_letter_code
_entity_poly.pdbx_strand_id
1 'polypeptide(L)'
;YAYITVAEYKRPQLELILHPQKDSYAFGEQIRLTGKVKTYSGVSLQNIPISYEITLQSFYPRPNASETVITGETQSDPEGNFSFSFQAQKPVSSYYMNSYYYNIKLTATDTKGESQEIIQRLPIQDAFYKLTILGKTYVNKQDKNHFYIQAVNAANEKISRTISYSISKLQPLTSLKQSYNP
;
A
#
# COMPACT_ATOMS: atom_id res chain seq x y z
N TYR A 1 -19.01 38.00 19.54
CA TYR A 1 -17.63 37.82 20.03
C TYR A 1 -16.92 36.91 19.03
N ALA A 2 -15.79 37.40 18.47
CA ALA A 2 -14.90 36.59 17.61
C ALA A 2 -13.68 36.20 18.45
N TYR A 3 -13.34 34.91 18.46
CA TYR A 3 -12.15 34.43 19.11
C TYR A 3 -11.07 34.25 18.04
N ILE A 4 -9.95 34.91 18.22
CA ILE A 4 -8.74 34.71 17.38
C ILE A 4 -7.77 33.92 18.22
N THR A 5 -7.44 32.70 17.78
CA THR A 5 -6.37 31.91 18.39
C THR A 5 -5.07 32.32 17.73
N VAL A 6 -4.19 32.96 18.46
CA VAL A 6 -2.83 33.25 18.00
C VAL A 6 -1.94 32.09 18.45
N ALA A 7 -1.53 31.24 17.50
CA ALA A 7 -0.52 30.24 17.73
C ALA A 7 0.82 30.72 17.19
N GLU A 8 1.89 30.62 17.98
CA GLU A 8 3.24 30.88 17.51
C GLU A 8 3.64 29.77 16.54
N TYR A 9 3.74 30.09 15.26
CA TYR A 9 4.20 29.14 14.23
C TYR A 9 5.74 29.07 14.29
N LYS A 10 6.24 28.04 14.98
CA LYS A 10 7.66 27.68 14.88
C LYS A 10 7.85 26.86 13.60
N ARG A 11 8.68 27.33 12.70
CA ARG A 11 9.07 26.56 11.51
C ARG A 11 9.82 25.31 11.99
N PRO A 12 9.41 24.11 11.57
CA PRO A 12 10.14 22.89 11.90
C PRO A 12 11.59 23.04 11.43
N GLN A 13 12.55 22.67 12.29
CA GLN A 13 13.97 22.78 11.95
C GLN A 13 14.51 21.51 11.29
N LEU A 14 13.75 20.40 11.37
CA LEU A 14 14.11 19.11 10.79
C LEU A 14 13.20 18.72 9.63
N GLU A 15 13.77 18.07 8.65
CA GLU A 15 13.11 17.45 7.52
C GLU A 15 13.26 15.93 7.64
N LEU A 16 12.13 15.23 7.61
CA LEU A 16 12.05 13.77 7.64
C LEU A 16 11.61 13.27 6.27
N ILE A 17 12.39 12.36 5.67
CA ILE A 17 12.15 11.84 4.33
C ILE A 17 12.12 10.31 4.42
N LEU A 18 11.12 9.68 3.81
CA LEU A 18 11.05 8.23 3.64
C LEU A 18 11.24 7.88 2.16
N HIS A 19 12.07 6.86 1.89
CA HIS A 19 12.38 6.38 0.55
C HIS A 19 11.89 4.93 0.39
N PRO A 20 10.69 4.69 -0.14
CA PRO A 20 10.26 3.36 -0.55
C PRO A 20 11.18 2.83 -1.66
N GLN A 21 11.55 1.55 -1.58
CA GLN A 21 12.41 0.93 -2.59
C GLN A 21 11.64 0.50 -3.85
N LYS A 22 10.32 0.41 -3.75
CA LYS A 22 9.41 -0.03 -4.82
C LYS A 22 8.14 0.82 -4.81
N ASP A 23 7.48 0.91 -5.94
CA ASP A 23 6.19 1.59 -6.08
C ASP A 23 5.03 0.80 -5.45
N SER A 24 5.17 -0.51 -5.31
CA SER A 24 4.21 -1.37 -4.62
C SER A 24 4.86 -2.65 -4.09
N TYR A 25 4.22 -3.26 -3.11
CA TYR A 25 4.65 -4.47 -2.43
C TYR A 25 3.56 -5.53 -2.44
N ALA A 26 3.88 -6.77 -2.02
CA ALA A 26 2.92 -7.85 -1.93
C ALA A 26 2.78 -8.35 -0.48
N PHE A 27 1.59 -8.90 -0.16
CA PHE A 27 1.40 -9.58 1.11
C PHE A 27 2.36 -10.78 1.24
N GLY A 28 2.87 -10.99 2.45
CA GLY A 28 3.89 -12.00 2.75
C GLY A 28 5.32 -11.52 2.49
N GLU A 29 5.53 -10.34 1.89
CA GLU A 29 6.85 -9.79 1.67
C GLU A 29 7.40 -9.15 2.96
N GLN A 30 8.71 -9.32 3.20
CA GLN A 30 9.44 -8.53 4.20
C GLN A 30 9.74 -7.16 3.59
N ILE A 31 9.05 -6.15 4.04
CA ILE A 31 9.22 -4.77 3.57
C ILE A 31 10.31 -4.09 4.40
N ARG A 32 11.36 -3.62 3.74
CA ARG A 32 12.36 -2.76 4.34
C ARG A 32 12.22 -1.34 3.78
N LEU A 33 12.14 -0.38 4.68
CA LEU A 33 12.07 1.04 4.35
C LEU A 33 13.32 1.75 4.87
N THR A 34 13.77 2.72 4.10
CA THR A 34 14.90 3.58 4.46
C THR A 34 14.46 5.03 4.39
N GLY A 35 15.11 5.87 5.15
CA GLY A 35 14.81 7.29 5.13
C GLY A 35 15.98 8.13 5.60
N LYS A 36 15.76 9.44 5.66
CA LYS A 36 16.78 10.38 6.07
C LYS A 36 16.18 11.49 6.93
N VAL A 37 16.92 11.88 7.97
CA VAL A 37 16.65 13.05 8.80
C VAL A 37 17.76 14.08 8.59
N LYS A 38 17.37 15.28 8.25
CA LYS A 38 18.29 16.41 8.04
C LYS A 38 17.63 17.73 8.46
N THR A 39 18.42 18.78 8.61
CA THR A 39 17.88 20.13 8.74
C THR A 39 17.39 20.64 7.36
N TYR A 40 16.58 21.69 7.34
CA TYR A 40 16.20 22.36 6.08
C TYR A 40 17.40 22.98 5.34
N SER A 41 18.52 23.24 6.04
CA SER A 41 19.78 23.65 5.43
C SER A 41 20.58 22.48 4.83
N GLY A 42 20.10 21.24 4.95
CA GLY A 42 20.72 20.04 4.39
C GLY A 42 21.71 19.31 5.29
N VAL A 43 21.91 19.77 6.53
CA VAL A 43 22.81 19.11 7.49
C VAL A 43 22.15 17.84 8.02
N SER A 44 22.85 16.71 7.91
CA SER A 44 22.40 15.43 8.45
C SER A 44 22.31 15.45 9.98
N LEU A 45 21.27 14.85 10.53
CA LEU A 45 21.04 14.79 11.97
C LEU A 45 21.20 13.35 12.46
N GLN A 46 22.16 13.12 13.35
CA GLN A 46 22.42 11.82 13.97
C GLN A 46 21.68 11.64 15.29
N ASN A 47 21.46 10.39 15.67
CA ASN A 47 20.85 10.00 16.95
C ASN A 47 19.46 10.61 17.18
N ILE A 48 18.72 10.92 16.11
CA ILE A 48 17.34 11.37 16.22
C ILE A 48 16.44 10.16 16.39
N PRO A 49 15.67 10.09 17.49
CA PRO A 49 14.68 9.04 17.68
C PRO A 49 13.52 9.23 16.69
N ILE A 50 13.13 8.13 16.05
CA ILE A 50 12.06 8.10 15.06
C ILE A 50 11.09 6.99 15.47
N SER A 51 9.88 7.35 15.87
CA SER A 51 8.80 6.40 16.08
C SER A 51 8.03 6.18 14.78
N TYR A 52 7.53 4.97 14.57
CA TYR A 52 6.68 4.65 13.43
C TYR A 52 5.42 3.91 13.85
N GLU A 53 4.35 4.21 13.14
CA GLU A 53 3.07 3.53 13.22
C GLU A 53 2.64 3.16 11.79
N ILE A 54 2.35 1.88 11.58
CA ILE A 54 2.00 1.32 10.27
C ILE A 54 0.62 0.71 10.38
N THR A 55 -0.33 1.23 9.61
CA THR A 55 -1.72 0.73 9.56
C THR A 55 -2.06 0.24 8.17
N LEU A 56 -2.65 -0.95 8.07
CA LEU A 56 -3.20 -1.46 6.82
C LEU A 56 -4.58 -0.86 6.60
N GLN A 57 -4.81 -0.28 5.43
CA GLN A 57 -6.07 0.32 5.04
C GLN A 57 -6.53 -0.18 3.67
N SER A 58 -7.86 -0.23 3.47
CA SER A 58 -8.49 -0.60 2.20
C SER A 58 -8.96 0.64 1.46
N PHE A 59 -8.86 0.64 0.13
CA PHE A 59 -9.38 1.72 -0.71
C PHE A 59 -10.92 1.74 -0.85
N TYR A 60 -11.64 0.67 -0.47
CA TYR A 60 -13.10 0.59 -0.68
C TYR A 60 -13.92 0.50 0.62
N PRO A 61 -15.22 0.85 0.60
CA PRO A 61 -15.88 1.89 1.38
C PRO A 61 -16.39 1.47 2.76
N ARG A 62 -15.58 0.82 3.56
CA ARG A 62 -15.83 0.77 5.00
C ARG A 62 -14.62 1.35 5.73
N PRO A 63 -14.68 2.61 6.12
CA PRO A 63 -13.55 3.33 6.72
C PRO A 63 -13.14 2.83 8.11
N ASN A 64 -13.67 1.72 8.61
CA ASN A 64 -13.47 1.26 9.99
C ASN A 64 -12.71 -0.08 10.12
N ALA A 65 -12.15 -0.62 9.06
CA ALA A 65 -11.26 -1.77 9.16
C ALA A 65 -9.79 -1.31 9.06
N SER A 66 -9.36 -0.50 10.00
CA SER A 66 -7.95 -0.31 10.31
C SER A 66 -7.47 -1.60 11.01
N GLU A 67 -7.10 -2.60 10.23
CA GLU A 67 -6.57 -3.85 10.76
C GLU A 67 -5.04 -3.73 10.84
N THR A 68 -4.52 -4.12 11.99
CA THR A 68 -3.10 -4.26 12.32
C THR A 68 -2.33 -2.95 12.39
N VAL A 69 -2.16 -2.49 13.61
CA VAL A 69 -1.20 -1.42 13.92
C VAL A 69 0.13 -2.07 14.28
N ILE A 70 1.16 -1.80 13.49
CA ILE A 70 2.55 -2.16 13.78
C ILE A 70 3.23 -0.88 14.25
N THR A 71 3.76 -0.89 15.46
CA THR A 71 4.50 0.25 16.01
C THR A 71 5.93 -0.15 16.29
N GLY A 72 6.83 0.81 16.29
CA GLY A 72 8.22 0.60 16.68
C GLY A 72 9.01 1.90 16.64
N GLU A 73 10.28 1.76 16.94
CA GLU A 73 11.21 2.87 17.00
C GLU A 73 12.50 2.51 16.26
N THR A 74 13.16 3.53 15.71
CA THR A 74 14.48 3.46 15.14
C THR A 74 15.21 4.77 15.41
N GLN A 75 16.47 4.85 15.01
CA GLN A 75 17.30 6.03 15.23
C GLN A 75 18.14 6.33 14.00
N SER A 76 18.40 7.61 13.74
CA SER A 76 19.27 8.01 12.64
C SER A 76 20.74 7.77 12.95
N ASP A 77 21.49 7.32 11.95
CA ASP A 77 22.94 7.16 11.95
C ASP A 77 23.67 8.52 11.81
N PRO A 78 25.03 8.56 11.84
CA PRO A 78 25.79 9.80 11.68
C PRO A 78 25.54 10.54 10.37
N GLU A 79 25.15 9.84 9.32
CA GLU A 79 24.80 10.40 8.00
C GLU A 79 23.33 10.82 7.93
N GLY A 80 22.56 10.66 9.04
CA GLY A 80 21.16 10.98 9.14
C GLY A 80 20.22 9.91 8.55
N ASN A 81 20.74 8.75 8.13
CA ASN A 81 19.90 7.69 7.57
C ASN A 81 19.29 6.86 8.68
N PHE A 82 18.12 6.30 8.40
CA PHE A 82 17.46 5.33 9.26
C PHE A 82 16.82 4.21 8.43
N SER A 83 16.56 3.09 9.05
CA SER A 83 15.81 2.01 8.41
C SER A 83 15.00 1.22 9.42
N PHE A 84 13.89 0.65 8.96
CA PHE A 84 13.09 -0.31 9.70
C PHE A 84 12.48 -1.33 8.74
N SER A 85 11.99 -2.44 9.30
CA SER A 85 11.41 -3.52 8.50
C SER A 85 10.17 -4.08 9.17
N PHE A 86 9.21 -4.53 8.37
CA PHE A 86 8.03 -5.23 8.85
C PHE A 86 7.57 -6.28 7.86
N GLN A 87 6.83 -7.28 8.34
CA GLN A 87 6.21 -8.31 7.51
C GLN A 87 4.86 -7.79 7.01
N ALA A 88 4.65 -7.79 5.70
CA ALA A 88 3.36 -7.46 5.10
C ALA A 88 2.35 -8.57 5.38
N GLN A 89 1.41 -8.34 6.29
CA GLN A 89 0.39 -9.31 6.68
C GLN A 89 -0.89 -9.12 5.88
N LYS A 90 -1.49 -10.25 5.47
CA LYS A 90 -2.79 -10.25 4.80
C LYS A 90 -3.89 -10.09 5.85
N PRO A 91 -4.90 -9.22 5.61
CA PRO A 91 -6.02 -9.10 6.54
C PRO A 91 -6.81 -10.40 6.64
N VAL A 92 -7.32 -10.69 7.83
CA VAL A 92 -8.08 -11.92 8.13
C VAL A 92 -9.40 -11.97 7.35
N SER A 93 -10.01 -10.83 7.10
CA SER A 93 -11.26 -10.70 6.33
C SER A 93 -10.98 -10.01 4.99
N SER A 94 -10.63 -10.77 3.96
CA SER A 94 -10.54 -10.22 2.61
C SER A 94 -11.87 -10.36 1.88
N TYR A 95 -12.65 -9.29 1.79
CA TYR A 95 -13.72 -9.19 0.81
C TYR A 95 -13.12 -8.97 -0.59
N TYR A 96 -13.70 -9.62 -1.59
CA TYR A 96 -13.28 -9.56 -2.99
C TYR A 96 -13.12 -8.11 -3.49
N MET A 97 -12.04 -7.83 -4.23
CA MET A 97 -11.67 -6.56 -4.88
C MET A 97 -10.97 -5.52 -4.00
N ASN A 98 -9.95 -5.91 -3.26
CA ASN A 98 -9.35 -4.96 -2.35
C ASN A 98 -7.97 -4.50 -2.82
N SER A 99 -7.91 -3.27 -3.24
CA SER A 99 -6.66 -2.54 -3.25
C SER A 99 -6.39 -2.07 -1.81
N TYR A 100 -5.25 -2.47 -1.28
CA TYR A 100 -4.82 -2.10 0.06
C TYR A 100 -3.63 -1.16 -0.01
N TYR A 101 -3.40 -0.43 1.05
CA TYR A 101 -2.17 0.33 1.26
C TYR A 101 -1.81 0.35 2.74
N TYR A 102 -0.53 0.37 3.03
CA TYR A 102 -0.07 0.73 4.36
C TYR A 102 0.02 2.25 4.46
N ASN A 103 -0.58 2.78 5.51
CA ASN A 103 -0.40 4.16 5.93
C ASN A 103 0.72 4.18 6.96
N ILE A 104 1.87 4.73 6.60
CA ILE A 104 3.06 4.78 7.43
C ILE A 104 3.19 6.18 7.97
N LYS A 105 3.01 6.29 9.27
CA LYS A 105 3.20 7.52 10.02
C LYS A 105 4.55 7.46 10.70
N LEU A 106 5.40 8.45 10.46
CA LEU A 106 6.70 8.59 11.13
C LEU A 106 6.72 9.88 11.92
N THR A 107 7.27 9.84 13.11
CA THR A 107 7.49 11.02 13.94
C THR A 107 8.94 11.04 14.40
N ALA A 108 9.69 12.07 14.02
CA ALA A 108 11.04 12.32 14.49
C ALA A 108 11.02 13.48 15.47
N THR A 109 11.73 13.34 16.59
CA THR A 109 11.81 14.38 17.63
C THR A 109 13.28 14.74 17.87
N ASP A 110 13.60 16.01 17.77
CA ASP A 110 14.96 16.48 17.99
C ASP A 110 15.29 16.61 19.51
N THR A 111 16.55 16.95 19.80
CA THR A 111 17.03 17.13 21.20
C THR A 111 16.42 18.33 21.91
N LYS A 112 15.76 19.25 21.19
CA LYS A 112 15.07 20.43 21.71
C LYS A 112 13.58 20.15 21.94
N GLY A 113 13.11 18.93 21.63
CA GLY A 113 11.71 18.53 21.74
C GLY A 113 10.83 18.97 20.58
N GLU A 114 11.43 19.45 19.46
CA GLU A 114 10.67 19.73 18.24
C GLU A 114 10.41 18.43 17.50
N SER A 115 9.15 18.20 17.10
CA SER A 115 8.73 16.98 16.40
C SER A 115 8.28 17.29 14.98
N GLN A 116 8.71 16.47 14.05
CA GLN A 116 8.22 16.45 12.67
C GLN A 116 7.54 15.14 12.36
N GLU A 117 6.35 15.24 11.77
CA GLU A 117 5.56 14.10 11.35
C GLU A 117 5.44 14.05 9.83
N ILE A 118 5.55 12.84 9.27
CA ILE A 118 5.19 12.57 7.88
C ILE A 118 4.27 11.36 7.80
N ILE A 119 3.42 11.35 6.79
CA ILE A 119 2.54 10.23 6.46
C ILE A 119 2.81 9.82 5.01
N GLN A 120 3.18 8.56 4.81
CA GLN A 120 3.44 7.96 3.51
C GLN A 120 2.48 6.80 3.26
N ARG A 121 1.85 6.78 2.08
CA ARG A 121 1.04 5.64 1.63
C ARG A 121 1.90 4.71 0.79
N LEU A 122 1.85 3.42 1.12
CA LEU A 122 2.58 2.37 0.46
C LEU A 122 1.59 1.36 -0.12
N PRO A 123 1.35 1.37 -1.44
CA PRO A 123 0.44 0.43 -2.07
C PRO A 123 0.88 -1.01 -1.85
N ILE A 124 -0.09 -1.88 -1.52
CA ILE A 124 0.14 -3.31 -1.35
C ILE A 124 -0.87 -4.10 -2.16
N GLN A 125 -0.41 -5.19 -2.75
CA GLN A 125 -1.21 -6.04 -3.63
C GLN A 125 -1.31 -7.46 -3.08
N ASP A 126 -2.40 -8.13 -3.39
CA ASP A 126 -2.63 -9.53 -3.00
C ASP A 126 -1.77 -10.52 -3.80
N ALA A 127 -1.22 -10.09 -4.94
CA ALA A 127 -0.37 -10.91 -5.78
C ALA A 127 0.78 -10.10 -6.40
N PHE A 128 1.92 -10.78 -6.62
CA PHE A 128 3.08 -10.20 -7.31
C PHE A 128 2.82 -9.89 -8.80
N TYR A 129 1.69 -10.31 -9.34
CA TYR A 129 1.33 -10.10 -10.74
C TYR A 129 -0.19 -10.09 -10.93
N LYS A 130 -0.61 -9.39 -11.97
CA LYS A 130 -1.98 -9.34 -12.45
C LYS A 130 -2.11 -10.14 -13.74
N LEU A 131 -3.14 -10.97 -13.83
CA LEU A 131 -3.52 -11.65 -15.07
C LEU A 131 -4.67 -10.92 -15.73
N THR A 132 -4.58 -10.72 -17.04
CA THR A 132 -5.63 -10.13 -17.84
C THR A 132 -5.89 -11.03 -19.04
N ILE A 133 -7.14 -11.41 -19.27
CA ILE A 133 -7.55 -12.14 -20.47
C ILE A 133 -7.92 -11.12 -21.54
N LEU A 134 -7.23 -11.20 -22.67
CA LEU A 134 -7.46 -10.37 -23.84
C LEU A 134 -8.09 -11.23 -24.94
N GLY A 135 -9.21 -10.79 -25.49
CA GLY A 135 -9.94 -11.52 -26.55
C GLY A 135 -11.25 -10.86 -26.88
N LYS A 136 -11.99 -11.44 -27.80
CA LYS A 136 -13.35 -10.96 -28.14
C LYS A 136 -14.31 -11.30 -27.00
N THR A 137 -15.15 -10.35 -26.58
CA THR A 137 -16.19 -10.53 -25.58
C THR A 137 -17.27 -11.54 -26.05
N TYR A 138 -17.52 -11.56 -27.34
CA TYR A 138 -18.46 -12.47 -27.97
C TYR A 138 -17.71 -13.33 -29.00
N VAL A 139 -17.92 -14.63 -28.94
CA VAL A 139 -17.27 -15.60 -29.82
C VAL A 139 -18.32 -16.42 -30.56
N ASN A 140 -18.12 -16.63 -31.84
CA ASN A 140 -18.94 -17.55 -32.63
C ASN A 140 -18.34 -18.95 -32.50
N LYS A 141 -19.20 -19.97 -32.34
CA LYS A 141 -18.78 -21.37 -32.23
C LYS A 141 -18.05 -21.87 -33.47
N GLN A 142 -18.35 -21.31 -34.64
CA GLN A 142 -17.76 -21.69 -35.93
C GLN A 142 -16.42 -21.03 -36.22
N ASP A 143 -16.04 -19.97 -35.47
CA ASP A 143 -14.82 -19.23 -35.69
C ASP A 143 -13.67 -19.82 -34.88
N LYS A 144 -12.45 -19.68 -35.40
CA LYS A 144 -11.24 -19.88 -34.59
C LYS A 144 -11.10 -18.72 -33.61
N ASN A 145 -11.37 -18.96 -32.36
CA ASN A 145 -11.30 -17.95 -31.32
C ASN A 145 -9.93 -18.02 -30.63
N HIS A 146 -9.26 -16.87 -30.53
CA HIS A 146 -7.97 -16.72 -29.86
C HIS A 146 -8.13 -15.84 -28.62
N PHE A 147 -7.63 -16.33 -27.51
CA PHE A 147 -7.53 -15.59 -26.26
C PHE A 147 -6.08 -15.49 -25.88
N TYR A 148 -5.68 -14.34 -25.39
CA TYR A 148 -4.35 -14.10 -24.87
C TYR A 148 -4.43 -13.84 -23.36
N ILE A 149 -3.54 -14.41 -22.60
CA ILE A 149 -3.42 -14.14 -21.18
C ILE A 149 -2.14 -13.34 -21.00
N GLN A 150 -2.28 -12.14 -20.48
CA GLN A 150 -1.17 -11.25 -20.17
C GLN A 150 -0.93 -11.24 -18.68
N ALA A 151 0.32 -11.48 -18.26
CA ALA A 151 0.76 -11.30 -16.90
C ALA A 151 1.61 -10.03 -16.80
N VAL A 152 1.31 -9.17 -15.83
CA VAL A 152 2.09 -7.97 -15.54
C VAL A 152 2.45 -7.93 -14.05
N ASN A 153 3.65 -7.42 -13.74
CA ASN A 153 4.05 -7.18 -12.35
C ASN A 153 3.40 -5.90 -11.78
N ALA A 154 3.75 -5.54 -10.56
CA ALA A 154 3.26 -4.34 -9.89
C ALA A 154 3.64 -3.03 -10.60
N ALA A 155 4.76 -3.00 -11.34
CA ALA A 155 5.18 -1.89 -12.17
C ALA A 155 4.51 -1.87 -13.56
N ASN A 156 3.49 -2.75 -13.78
CA ASN A 156 2.77 -2.91 -15.04
C ASN A 156 3.65 -3.42 -16.22
N GLU A 157 4.79 -4.02 -15.91
CA GLU A 157 5.68 -4.62 -16.89
C GLU A 157 5.25 -6.06 -17.18
N LYS A 158 5.31 -6.46 -18.46
CA LYS A 158 4.99 -7.82 -18.89
C LYS A 158 6.00 -8.81 -18.33
N ILE A 159 5.50 -9.87 -17.70
CA ILE A 159 6.31 -10.93 -17.11
C ILE A 159 5.93 -12.30 -17.67
N SER A 160 6.89 -13.23 -17.71
CA SER A 160 6.63 -14.62 -18.05
C SER A 160 6.27 -15.42 -16.81
N ARG A 161 5.14 -16.16 -16.87
CA ARG A 161 4.66 -17.03 -15.78
C ARG A 161 3.99 -18.26 -16.34
N THR A 162 4.09 -19.36 -15.61
CA THR A 162 3.29 -20.57 -15.88
C THR A 162 1.87 -20.35 -15.35
N ILE A 163 0.87 -20.57 -16.19
CA ILE A 163 -0.54 -20.32 -15.87
C ILE A 163 -1.33 -21.59 -16.14
N SER A 164 -2.19 -21.98 -15.19
CA SER A 164 -3.20 -23.00 -15.39
C SER A 164 -4.53 -22.32 -15.74
N TYR A 165 -5.24 -22.83 -16.74
CA TYR A 165 -6.55 -22.32 -17.11
C TYR A 165 -7.54 -23.45 -17.32
N SER A 166 -8.83 -23.16 -17.18
CA SER A 166 -9.92 -24.06 -17.55
C SER A 166 -10.98 -23.32 -18.35
N ILE A 167 -11.59 -24.02 -19.28
CA ILE A 167 -12.71 -23.49 -20.09
C ILE A 167 -13.92 -24.38 -19.84
N SER A 168 -15.02 -23.78 -19.37
CA SER A 168 -16.26 -24.49 -19.11
C SER A 168 -17.40 -23.91 -19.93
N LYS A 169 -18.25 -24.78 -20.46
CA LYS A 169 -19.48 -24.37 -21.11
C LYS A 169 -20.52 -24.01 -20.04
N LEU A 170 -21.06 -22.81 -20.11
CA LEU A 170 -22.21 -22.44 -19.28
C LEU A 170 -23.45 -23.16 -19.79
N GLN A 171 -24.14 -23.84 -18.87
CA GLN A 171 -25.46 -24.39 -19.16
C GLN A 171 -26.51 -23.28 -19.05
N PRO A 172 -27.46 -23.19 -20.00
CA PRO A 172 -28.56 -22.24 -19.86
C PRO A 172 -29.36 -22.57 -18.59
N LEU A 173 -29.78 -21.55 -17.86
CA LEU A 173 -30.67 -21.69 -16.72
C LEU A 173 -32.00 -22.26 -17.21
N THR A 174 -32.35 -23.43 -16.76
CA THR A 174 -33.61 -24.10 -17.11
C THR A 174 -34.83 -23.55 -16.39
N SER A 175 -34.64 -22.76 -15.33
CA SER A 175 -35.72 -22.04 -14.64
C SER A 175 -35.17 -20.84 -13.88
N LEU A 176 -35.78 -19.67 -14.05
CA LEU A 176 -35.60 -18.50 -13.16
C LEU A 176 -36.53 -18.71 -11.96
N LYS A 177 -36.00 -19.05 -10.80
CA LYS A 177 -36.73 -18.87 -9.55
C LYS A 177 -36.61 -17.40 -9.17
N GLN A 178 -37.65 -16.63 -9.45
CA GLN A 178 -37.82 -15.29 -8.94
C GLN A 178 -38.18 -15.43 -7.45
N SER A 179 -37.22 -15.25 -6.56
CA SER A 179 -37.51 -15.10 -5.13
C SER A 179 -37.98 -13.66 -4.91
N TYR A 180 -39.26 -13.47 -4.93
CA TYR A 180 -39.89 -12.26 -4.41
C TYR A 180 -39.88 -12.37 -2.89
N ASN A 181 -39.10 -11.52 -2.24
CA ASN A 181 -39.14 -11.36 -0.79
C ASN A 181 -39.97 -10.09 -0.53
N PRO A 182 -41.20 -10.22 0.07
CA PRO A 182 -42.06 -9.09 0.38
C PRO A 182 -41.47 -8.21 1.48
#